data_4a04820ae35348fc5cecc70912e0f7d6
#
_entry.id   4a04820ae35348fc5cecc70912e0f7d6
#
_cell.length_a   1.000
_cell.length_b   1.000
_cell.length_c   1.000
_cell.angle_alpha   90.00
_cell.angle_beta   90.00
_cell.angle_gamma   90.00
#
_symmetry.space_group_name_H-M   'P 1'
#
loop_
_entity.id
_entity.type
_entity.pdbx_description
1 polymer ?
#
loop_
_entity_poly.entity_id
_entity_poly.type
_entity_poly.pdbx_seq_one_letter_code
_entity_poly.pdbx_strand_id
1 'polypeptide(L)'
;MAQEIDYRQVLCYLVDDGFVTLDQAKEAVKKFKALNKGVIKSQGWIDASELLKHLQKAMVANNKKPCRTNESAIGCIEKMLRIDKLTIEQITSMIDWSQGHDFWSTVILSPEKLRKNYEQMDAQRARDSKVSPVIVNRQPNRDWKKELERRKEESIPMPADFKSVLRRSAK
;
A
#
# COMPACT_ATOMS: atom_id res chain seq x y z
N MET A 1 23.57 23.05 -13.30
CA MET A 1 23.84 21.96 -12.34
C MET A 1 24.53 22.61 -11.14
N ALA A 2 23.84 22.74 -10.01
CA ALA A 2 24.44 23.22 -8.78
C ALA A 2 25.23 22.05 -8.17
N GLN A 3 26.54 22.21 -8.05
CA GLN A 3 27.38 21.25 -7.34
C GLN A 3 26.95 21.24 -5.87
N GLU A 4 26.57 20.08 -5.38
CA GLU A 4 26.29 19.86 -3.96
C GLU A 4 27.59 20.03 -3.19
N ILE A 5 27.74 21.15 -2.47
CA ILE A 5 28.95 21.44 -1.69
C ILE A 5 28.93 20.48 -0.49
N ASP A 6 29.89 19.58 -0.44
CA ASP A 6 30.08 18.72 0.75
C ASP A 6 30.65 19.55 1.90
N TYR A 7 29.76 20.05 2.75
CA TYR A 7 30.13 20.82 3.94
C TYR A 7 31.12 20.11 4.88
N ARG A 8 31.22 18.79 4.82
CA ARG A 8 32.20 18.04 5.60
C ARG A 8 33.61 18.28 5.09
N GLN A 9 33.80 18.25 3.78
CA GLN A 9 35.06 18.56 3.15
C GLN A 9 35.49 20.00 3.44
N VAL A 10 34.59 20.97 3.30
CA VAL A 10 34.89 22.38 3.61
C VAL A 10 35.31 22.56 5.07
N LEU A 11 34.65 21.91 6.02
CA LEU A 11 35.01 21.98 7.43
C LEU A 11 36.38 21.30 7.73
N CYS A 12 36.69 20.19 7.06
CA CYS A 12 38.02 19.57 7.17
C CYS A 12 39.12 20.53 6.70
N TYR A 13 38.98 21.18 5.55
CA TYR A 13 39.95 22.16 5.06
C TYR A 13 40.13 23.32 6.03
N LEU A 14 39.04 23.86 6.60
CA LEU A 14 39.12 24.96 7.55
C LEU A 14 39.79 24.58 8.88
N VAL A 15 39.73 23.31 9.28
CA VAL A 15 40.42 22.79 10.46
C VAL A 15 41.91 22.50 10.14
N ASP A 16 42.21 21.93 9.00
CA ASP A 16 43.55 21.58 8.57
C ASP A 16 44.39 22.82 8.31
N ASP A 17 43.81 23.88 7.77
CA ASP A 17 44.46 25.19 7.55
C ASP A 17 44.53 26.05 8.82
N GLY A 18 44.02 25.55 9.95
CA GLY A 18 44.11 26.25 11.24
C GLY A 18 43.16 27.44 11.43
N PHE A 19 42.22 27.67 10.50
CA PHE A 19 41.25 28.76 10.62
C PHE A 19 40.20 28.51 11.70
N VAL A 20 39.90 27.26 12.00
CA VAL A 20 38.87 26.87 12.98
C VAL A 20 39.37 25.69 13.80
N THR A 21 39.18 25.73 15.11
CA THR A 21 39.50 24.59 15.97
C THR A 21 38.47 23.45 15.75
N LEU A 22 38.90 22.21 16.01
CA LEU A 22 38.05 21.04 15.86
C LEU A 22 36.75 21.16 16.68
N ASP A 23 36.78 21.80 17.85
CA ASP A 23 35.61 21.97 18.70
C ASP A 23 34.65 23.03 18.15
N GLN A 24 35.18 24.09 17.58
CA GLN A 24 34.38 25.12 16.87
C GLN A 24 33.73 24.49 15.62
N ALA A 25 34.43 23.64 14.89
CA ALA A 25 33.88 22.92 13.73
C ALA A 25 32.73 21.98 14.15
N LYS A 26 32.90 21.23 15.26
CA LYS A 26 31.84 20.35 15.80
C LYS A 26 30.61 21.14 16.23
N GLU A 27 30.80 22.30 16.87
CA GLU A 27 29.71 23.15 17.29
C GLU A 27 28.97 23.80 16.11
N ALA A 28 29.70 24.23 15.07
CA ALA A 28 29.13 24.72 13.82
C ALA A 28 28.27 23.66 13.13
N VAL A 29 28.76 22.40 13.05
CA VAL A 29 28.00 21.28 12.51
C VAL A 29 26.74 21.01 13.32
N LYS A 30 26.80 21.10 14.66
CA LYS A 30 25.66 20.89 15.53
C LYS A 30 24.61 21.99 15.35
N LYS A 31 25.04 23.25 15.26
CA LYS A 31 24.14 24.39 14.98
C LYS A 31 23.53 24.27 13.59
N PHE A 32 24.32 23.94 12.57
CA PHE A 32 23.84 23.72 11.20
C PHE A 32 22.80 22.61 11.12
N LYS A 33 23.07 21.46 11.77
CA LYS A 33 22.08 20.37 11.85
C LYS A 33 20.81 20.78 12.59
N ALA A 34 20.91 21.59 13.64
CA ALA A 34 19.76 22.09 14.39
C ALA A 34 18.92 23.07 13.55
N LEU A 35 19.56 24.00 12.83
CA LEU A 35 18.90 24.97 11.93
C LEU A 35 18.25 24.27 10.74
N ASN A 36 18.88 23.21 10.21
CA ASN A 36 18.40 22.49 9.04
C ASN A 36 17.54 21.27 9.37
N LYS A 37 17.22 21.04 10.64
CA LYS A 37 16.38 19.90 11.08
C LYS A 37 15.00 19.88 10.44
N GLY A 38 14.56 20.98 9.80
CA GLY A 38 13.32 21.11 9.06
C GLY A 38 13.48 21.32 7.55
N VAL A 39 14.69 21.54 7.02
CA VAL A 39 14.90 22.03 5.66
C VAL A 39 15.51 20.98 4.72
N ILE A 40 16.37 20.08 5.22
CA ILE A 40 16.96 19.04 4.39
C ILE A 40 16.09 17.79 4.50
N LYS A 41 15.01 17.80 3.75
CA LYS A 41 14.29 16.55 3.46
C LYS A 41 15.17 15.76 2.49
N SER A 42 15.52 14.53 2.86
CA SER A 42 16.27 13.63 1.96
C SER A 42 15.53 13.48 0.63
N GLN A 43 16.23 13.21 -0.47
CA GLN A 43 15.60 12.98 -1.76
C GLN A 43 14.49 11.92 -1.62
N GLY A 44 14.72 10.84 -0.89
CA GLY A 44 13.71 9.83 -0.62
C GLY A 44 12.45 10.35 0.08
N TRP A 45 12.54 11.42 0.87
CA TRP A 45 11.37 12.07 1.46
C TRP A 45 10.57 12.87 0.43
N ILE A 46 11.27 13.53 -0.51
CA ILE A 46 10.63 14.27 -1.61
C ILE A 46 9.89 13.28 -2.50
N ASP A 47 10.55 12.22 -2.93
CA ASP A 47 9.98 11.16 -3.77
C ASP A 47 8.77 10.49 -3.08
N ALA A 48 8.88 10.20 -1.78
CA ALA A 48 7.78 9.66 -0.99
C ALA A 48 6.58 10.62 -0.90
N SER A 49 6.84 11.93 -0.82
CA SER A 49 5.79 12.96 -0.82
C SER A 49 5.04 13.01 -2.15
N GLU A 50 5.75 12.85 -3.26
CA GLU A 50 5.15 12.82 -4.60
C GLU A 50 4.32 11.55 -4.81
N LEU A 51 4.82 10.40 -4.39
CA LEU A 51 4.07 9.14 -4.42
C LEU A 51 2.80 9.20 -3.57
N LEU A 52 2.85 9.87 -2.41
CA LEU A 52 1.66 10.10 -1.59
C LEU A 52 0.62 10.95 -2.32
N LYS A 53 1.04 12.02 -2.98
CA LYS A 53 0.15 12.86 -3.81
C LYS A 53 -0.46 12.06 -4.97
N HIS A 54 0.33 11.16 -5.57
CA HIS A 54 -0.16 10.27 -6.63
C HIS A 54 -1.27 9.34 -6.12
N LEU A 55 -1.06 8.70 -4.97
CA LEU A 55 -2.09 7.89 -4.32
C LEU A 55 -3.35 8.69 -4.02
N GLN A 56 -3.21 9.89 -3.45
CA GLN A 56 -4.35 10.76 -3.15
C GLN A 56 -5.14 11.14 -4.41
N LYS A 57 -4.44 11.48 -5.50
CA LYS A 57 -5.05 11.79 -6.80
C LYS A 57 -5.83 10.61 -7.35
N ALA A 58 -5.26 9.41 -7.29
CA ALA A 58 -5.93 8.19 -7.73
C ALA A 58 -7.17 7.86 -6.88
N MET A 59 -7.11 8.08 -5.55
CA MET A 59 -8.26 7.92 -4.67
C MET A 59 -9.40 8.91 -5.01
N VAL A 60 -9.06 10.18 -5.27
CA VAL A 60 -10.05 11.20 -5.65
C VAL A 60 -10.68 10.86 -6.99
N ALA A 61 -9.93 10.37 -7.96
CA ALA A 61 -10.44 9.89 -9.24
C ALA A 61 -11.48 8.77 -9.08
N ASN A 62 -11.35 7.97 -8.02
CA ASN A 62 -12.29 6.91 -7.64
C ASN A 62 -13.41 7.38 -6.70
N ASN A 63 -13.65 8.70 -6.60
CA ASN A 63 -14.65 9.31 -5.70
C ASN A 63 -14.44 8.93 -4.22
N LYS A 64 -13.19 8.70 -3.80
CA LYS A 64 -12.85 8.36 -2.42
C LYS A 64 -12.19 9.54 -1.72
N LYS A 65 -12.36 9.60 -0.41
CA LYS A 65 -11.70 10.61 0.41
C LYS A 65 -10.18 10.38 0.41
N PRO A 66 -9.37 11.38 0.05
CA PRO A 66 -7.92 11.24 0.06
C PRO A 66 -7.40 10.98 1.49
N CYS A 67 -6.35 10.19 1.61
CA CYS A 67 -5.68 9.97 2.88
C CYS A 67 -5.01 11.25 3.39
N ARG A 68 -4.76 11.33 4.69
CA ARG A 68 -4.13 12.49 5.30
C ARG A 68 -2.67 12.60 4.88
N THR A 69 -2.24 13.84 4.60
CA THR A 69 -0.83 14.16 4.38
C THR A 69 -0.21 14.45 5.75
N ASN A 70 0.42 13.46 6.35
CA ASN A 70 1.19 13.60 7.58
C ASN A 70 2.56 12.95 7.42
N GLU A 71 3.47 13.26 8.34
CA GLU A 71 4.83 12.72 8.34
C GLU A 71 4.86 11.18 8.43
N SER A 72 3.91 10.59 9.15
CA SER A 72 3.78 9.13 9.25
C SER A 72 3.46 8.49 7.89
N ALA A 73 2.55 9.08 7.12
CA ALA A 73 2.18 8.59 5.80
C ALA A 73 3.36 8.68 4.81
N ILE A 74 4.06 9.82 4.80
CA ILE A 74 5.27 10.01 3.97
C ILE A 74 6.35 9.04 4.42
N GLY A 75 6.61 8.93 5.73
CA GLY A 75 7.60 8.01 6.28
C GLY A 75 7.27 6.54 6.02
N CYS A 76 6.00 6.18 5.82
CA CYS A 76 5.62 4.82 5.41
C CYS A 76 6.08 4.53 3.98
N ILE A 77 5.87 5.46 3.05
CA ILE A 77 6.32 5.31 1.65
C ILE A 77 7.85 5.38 1.56
N GLU A 78 8.50 6.27 2.33
CA GLU A 78 9.96 6.31 2.43
C GLU A 78 10.54 4.97 2.88
N LYS A 79 9.88 4.28 3.83
CA LYS A 79 10.28 2.94 4.24
C LYS A 79 10.14 1.91 3.12
N MET A 80 9.14 2.01 2.26
CA MET A 80 9.01 1.15 1.07
C MET A 80 10.19 1.33 0.12
N LEU A 81 10.63 2.58 -0.10
CA LEU A 81 11.79 2.88 -0.94
C LEU A 81 13.10 2.40 -0.29
N ARG A 82 13.32 2.70 1.00
CA ARG A 82 14.60 2.50 1.69
C ARG A 82 14.78 1.10 2.27
N ILE A 83 13.75 0.56 2.93
CA ILE A 83 13.81 -0.73 3.64
C ILE A 83 13.41 -1.86 2.69
N ASP A 84 12.25 -1.71 2.05
CA ASP A 84 11.69 -2.73 1.18
C ASP A 84 12.35 -2.68 -0.22
N LYS A 85 13.21 -1.67 -0.48
CA LYS A 85 14.02 -1.47 -1.71
C LYS A 85 13.17 -1.46 -2.99
N LEU A 86 11.95 -0.98 -2.90
CA LEU A 86 11.08 -0.84 -4.05
C LEU A 86 11.45 0.41 -4.84
N THR A 87 11.33 0.36 -6.17
CA THR A 87 11.53 1.52 -7.01
C THR A 87 10.29 2.41 -7.05
N ILE A 88 10.47 3.67 -7.45
CA ILE A 88 9.36 4.64 -7.60
C ILE A 88 8.34 4.09 -8.60
N GLU A 89 8.83 3.52 -9.72
CA GLU A 89 7.99 2.96 -10.78
C GLU A 89 7.16 1.77 -10.29
N GLN A 90 7.77 0.90 -9.46
CA GLN A 90 7.06 -0.24 -8.87
C GLN A 90 5.93 0.21 -7.97
N ILE A 91 6.18 1.19 -7.10
CA ILE A 91 5.17 1.73 -6.19
C ILE A 91 4.07 2.46 -6.97
N THR A 92 4.43 3.30 -7.96
CA THR A 92 3.47 4.00 -8.80
C THR A 92 2.56 3.02 -9.55
N SER A 93 3.17 2.05 -10.21
CA SER A 93 2.44 1.00 -10.95
C SER A 93 1.53 0.16 -10.05
N MET A 94 1.93 -0.07 -8.80
CA MET A 94 1.10 -0.78 -7.83
C MET A 94 -0.07 0.08 -7.33
N ILE A 95 0.15 1.39 -7.13
CA ILE A 95 -0.91 2.34 -6.79
C ILE A 95 -1.97 2.34 -7.91
N ASP A 96 -1.54 2.50 -9.16
CA ASP A 96 -2.46 2.56 -10.30
C ASP A 96 -3.24 1.26 -10.46
N TRP A 97 -2.56 0.12 -10.38
CA TRP A 97 -3.21 -1.18 -10.43
C TRP A 97 -4.21 -1.38 -9.29
N SER A 98 -3.81 -1.06 -8.06
CA SER A 98 -4.67 -1.25 -6.89
C SER A 98 -5.91 -0.35 -6.91
N GLN A 99 -5.79 0.87 -7.41
CA GLN A 99 -6.91 1.79 -7.53
C GLN A 99 -7.80 1.48 -8.74
N GLY A 100 -7.29 0.81 -9.77
CA GLY A 100 -8.07 0.27 -10.89
C GLY A 100 -8.77 -1.06 -10.58
N HIS A 101 -8.42 -1.74 -9.50
CA HIS A 101 -8.99 -3.03 -9.13
C HIS A 101 -10.17 -2.88 -8.16
N ASP A 102 -11.33 -3.47 -8.45
CA ASP A 102 -12.57 -3.31 -7.67
C ASP A 102 -12.38 -3.61 -6.18
N PHE A 103 -11.74 -4.72 -5.85
CA PHE A 103 -11.48 -5.11 -4.46
C PHE A 103 -10.43 -4.20 -3.80
N TRP A 104 -9.25 -4.07 -4.41
CA TRP A 104 -8.13 -3.37 -3.77
C TRP A 104 -8.36 -1.88 -3.62
N SER A 105 -9.10 -1.27 -4.54
CA SER A 105 -9.45 0.13 -4.44
C SER A 105 -10.24 0.46 -3.18
N THR A 106 -10.98 -0.48 -2.60
CA THR A 106 -11.71 -0.31 -1.34
C THR A 106 -10.85 -0.56 -0.10
N VAL A 107 -9.79 -1.34 -0.25
CA VAL A 107 -8.89 -1.73 0.85
C VAL A 107 -7.73 -0.74 1.01
N ILE A 108 -7.14 -0.30 -0.11
CA ILE A 108 -5.95 0.57 -0.12
C ILE A 108 -6.38 2.04 -0.01
N LEU A 109 -6.63 2.48 1.21
CA LEU A 109 -7.04 3.83 1.55
C LEU A 109 -5.95 4.62 2.31
N SER A 110 -4.77 4.01 2.51
CA SER A 110 -3.63 4.66 3.16
C SER A 110 -2.31 4.00 2.75
N PRO A 111 -1.18 4.74 2.85
CA PRO A 111 0.14 4.19 2.57
C PRO A 111 0.51 2.98 3.44
N GLU A 112 0.03 2.94 4.68
CA GLU A 112 0.27 1.83 5.59
C GLU A 112 -0.38 0.53 5.09
N LYS A 113 -1.61 0.64 4.58
CA LYS A 113 -2.31 -0.50 3.97
C LYS A 113 -1.66 -0.92 2.65
N LEU A 114 -1.19 0.05 1.86
CA LEU A 114 -0.44 -0.21 0.63
C LEU A 114 0.80 -1.05 0.94
N ARG A 115 1.62 -0.62 1.90
CA ARG A 115 2.83 -1.34 2.30
C ARG A 115 2.51 -2.73 2.87
N LYS A 116 1.54 -2.82 3.77
CA LYS A 116 1.15 -4.08 4.42
C LYS A 116 0.70 -5.16 3.44
N ASN A 117 0.00 -4.76 2.39
CA ASN A 117 -0.59 -5.69 1.44
C ASN A 117 0.21 -5.78 0.13
N TYR A 118 1.37 -5.14 0.03
CA TYR A 118 2.14 -5.03 -1.21
C TYR A 118 2.45 -6.39 -1.83
N GLU A 119 3.00 -7.32 -1.06
CA GLU A 119 3.35 -8.66 -1.54
C GLU A 119 2.11 -9.45 -2.02
N GLN A 120 1.00 -9.32 -1.30
CA GLN A 120 -0.25 -9.99 -1.67
C GLN A 120 -0.82 -9.42 -2.96
N MET A 121 -0.76 -8.10 -3.15
CA MET A 121 -1.18 -7.43 -4.37
C MET A 121 -0.29 -7.81 -5.55
N ASP A 122 1.02 -7.87 -5.35
CA ASP A 122 1.97 -8.25 -6.40
C ASP A 122 1.76 -9.69 -6.85
N ALA A 123 1.55 -10.62 -5.91
CA ALA A 123 1.22 -12.00 -6.21
C ALA A 123 -0.12 -12.13 -6.97
N GLN A 124 -1.12 -11.33 -6.65
CA GLN A 124 -2.39 -11.33 -7.37
C GLN A 124 -2.24 -10.74 -8.77
N ARG A 125 -1.57 -9.61 -8.89
CA ARG A 125 -1.26 -8.96 -10.18
C ARG A 125 -0.54 -9.91 -11.12
N ALA A 126 0.43 -10.68 -10.61
CA ALA A 126 1.15 -11.69 -11.37
C ALA A 126 0.24 -12.84 -11.84
N ARG A 127 -0.81 -13.18 -11.10
CA ARG A 127 -1.81 -14.17 -11.52
C ARG A 127 -2.72 -13.61 -12.59
N ASP A 128 -3.22 -12.39 -12.39
CA ASP A 128 -4.13 -11.72 -13.31
C ASP A 128 -3.47 -11.49 -14.70
N SER A 129 -2.16 -11.19 -14.69
CA SER A 129 -1.39 -11.05 -15.94
C SER A 129 -1.13 -12.38 -16.67
N LYS A 130 -1.11 -13.51 -15.96
CA LYS A 130 -0.94 -14.85 -16.53
C LYS A 130 -2.26 -15.45 -17.01
N VAL A 131 -3.37 -14.98 -16.47
CA VAL A 131 -4.69 -15.29 -16.99
C VAL A 131 -4.89 -14.42 -18.24
N SER A 132 -4.39 -14.90 -19.41
CA SER A 132 -5.00 -14.51 -20.67
C SER A 132 -6.52 -14.60 -20.51
N PRO A 133 -7.32 -13.73 -21.16
CA PRO A 133 -8.76 -13.82 -21.06
C PRO A 133 -9.19 -15.17 -21.68
N VAL A 134 -9.04 -16.25 -20.93
CA VAL A 134 -9.92 -17.36 -21.06
C VAL A 134 -11.26 -16.72 -20.75
N ILE A 135 -11.99 -16.42 -21.82
CA ILE A 135 -13.41 -16.19 -21.75
C ILE A 135 -13.93 -17.43 -21.01
N VAL A 136 -13.94 -17.35 -19.69
CA VAL A 136 -14.76 -18.22 -18.90
C VAL A 136 -16.14 -17.78 -19.30
N ASN A 137 -16.62 -18.43 -20.34
CA ASN A 137 -18.02 -18.48 -20.68
C ASN A 137 -18.65 -19.11 -19.42
N ARG A 138 -18.80 -18.31 -18.37
CA ARG A 138 -19.71 -18.58 -17.28
C ARG A 138 -21.05 -18.57 -17.97
N GLN A 139 -21.40 -19.75 -18.48
CA GLN A 139 -22.77 -19.99 -18.88
C GLN A 139 -23.61 -19.63 -17.68
N PRO A 140 -24.44 -18.57 -17.76
CA PRO A 140 -25.38 -18.26 -16.69
C PRO A 140 -26.55 -19.23 -16.73
N ASN A 141 -26.33 -20.44 -17.17
CA ASN A 141 -27.38 -21.42 -17.37
C ASN A 141 -27.05 -22.75 -16.71
N ARG A 142 -26.71 -22.75 -15.45
CA ARG A 142 -27.24 -23.74 -14.56
C ARG A 142 -28.66 -23.29 -14.23
N ASP A 143 -29.63 -23.97 -14.84
CA ASP A 143 -31.04 -23.74 -14.59
C ASP A 143 -31.31 -24.10 -13.12
N TRP A 144 -30.96 -23.15 -12.23
CA TRP A 144 -31.02 -23.34 -10.78
C TRP A 144 -32.45 -23.70 -10.34
N LYS A 145 -33.46 -23.32 -11.16
CA LYS A 145 -34.84 -23.70 -10.96
C LYS A 145 -35.02 -25.19 -11.17
N LYS A 146 -34.48 -25.74 -12.27
CA LYS A 146 -34.52 -27.20 -12.55
C LYS A 146 -33.75 -27.97 -11.49
N GLU A 147 -32.61 -27.50 -11.04
CA GLU A 147 -31.82 -28.12 -9.99
C GLU A 147 -32.58 -28.09 -8.63
N LEU A 148 -33.29 -27.00 -8.36
CA LEU A 148 -34.11 -26.87 -7.17
C LEU A 148 -35.33 -27.78 -7.20
N GLU A 149 -35.95 -27.96 -8.36
CA GLU A 149 -37.08 -28.89 -8.57
C GLU A 149 -36.60 -30.34 -8.42
N ARG A 150 -35.47 -30.70 -9.03
CA ARG A 150 -34.87 -32.01 -8.87
C ARG A 150 -34.57 -32.33 -7.40
N ARG A 151 -34.02 -31.38 -6.65
CA ARG A 151 -33.75 -31.54 -5.21
C ARG A 151 -35.03 -31.65 -4.38
N LYS A 152 -36.13 -31.03 -4.79
CA LYS A 152 -37.43 -31.22 -4.15
C LYS A 152 -38.00 -32.62 -4.40
N GLU A 153 -37.82 -33.17 -5.59
CA GLU A 153 -38.24 -34.52 -5.95
C GLU A 153 -37.36 -35.60 -5.26
N GLU A 154 -36.04 -35.34 -5.13
CA GLU A 154 -35.10 -36.23 -4.43
C GLU A 154 -35.15 -36.07 -2.90
N SER A 155 -35.89 -35.10 -2.35
CA SER A 155 -36.03 -34.94 -0.91
C SER A 155 -36.83 -36.11 -0.36
N ILE A 156 -36.15 -37.00 0.33
CA ILE A 156 -36.74 -38.12 1.06
C ILE A 156 -37.83 -37.58 1.99
N PRO A 157 -39.08 -38.03 1.87
CA PRO A 157 -40.14 -37.53 2.74
C PRO A 157 -39.76 -37.80 4.20
N MET A 158 -39.76 -36.75 5.00
CA MET A 158 -39.45 -36.86 6.42
C MET A 158 -40.36 -37.92 7.08
N PRO A 159 -39.80 -38.88 7.77
CA PRO A 159 -40.62 -39.93 8.45
C PRO A 159 -41.56 -39.24 9.43
N ALA A 160 -42.80 -39.71 9.46
CA ALA A 160 -43.88 -39.13 10.27
C ALA A 160 -43.52 -38.97 11.76
N ASP A 161 -42.58 -39.78 12.24
CA ASP A 161 -42.12 -39.76 13.62
C ASP A 161 -41.17 -38.64 13.98
N PHE A 162 -40.59 -37.95 12.99
CA PHE A 162 -39.59 -36.88 13.24
C PHE A 162 -40.22 -35.69 14.01
N LYS A 163 -41.49 -35.38 13.74
CA LYS A 163 -42.23 -34.35 14.50
C LYS A 163 -42.45 -34.71 15.96
N SER A 164 -42.52 -36.00 16.29
CA SER A 164 -42.68 -36.48 17.67
C SER A 164 -41.39 -36.38 18.47
N VAL A 165 -40.24 -36.59 17.81
CA VAL A 165 -38.92 -36.50 18.43
C VAL A 165 -38.58 -35.04 18.80
N LEU A 166 -38.87 -34.07 17.93
CA LEU A 166 -38.64 -32.64 18.22
C LEU A 166 -39.50 -32.11 19.38
N ARG A 167 -40.71 -32.67 19.61
CA ARG A 167 -41.53 -32.28 20.76
C ARG A 167 -41.05 -32.83 22.10
N ARG A 168 -40.24 -33.88 22.11
CA ARG A 168 -39.68 -34.46 23.35
C ARG A 168 -38.39 -33.77 23.82
N SER A 169 -37.67 -33.07 22.94
CA SER A 169 -36.43 -32.34 23.29
C SER A 169 -36.67 -30.90 23.72
N ALA A 170 -37.92 -30.44 23.75
CA ALA A 170 -38.31 -29.07 24.12
C ALA A 170 -39.01 -28.97 25.49
N LYS A 171 -38.80 -29.97 26.39
CA LYS A 171 -39.26 -29.92 27.78
C LYS A 171 -38.12 -29.93 28.74
#